data_341fbdc6ff259cbffd00aa56387d02e2
#
_entry.id   341fbdc6ff259cbffd00aa56387d02e2
#
_cell.length_a   1.000
_cell.length_b   1.000
_cell.length_c   1.000
_cell.angle_alpha   90.00
_cell.angle_beta   90.00
_cell.angle_gamma   90.00
#
_symmetry.space_group_name_H-M   'P 1'
#
loop_
_entity.id
_entity.type
_entity.pdbx_description
1 polymer ?
#
loop_
_entity_poly.entity_id
_entity_poly.type
_entity_poly.pdbx_seq_one_letter_code
_entity_poly.pdbx_strand_id
1 'polypeptide(L)' 'SSHDHEFIQTVCNRIIELTPGGIIDKMMDYDDYITDEKVQAARERLYNL' A
#
# COMPACT_ATOMS: atom_id res chain seq x y z
N SER A 1 -14.24 10.46 6.68
CA SER A 1 -13.53 9.39 7.34
C SER A 1 -12.09 9.79 7.59
N SER A 2 -11.55 9.36 8.70
CA SER A 2 -10.20 9.67 9.07
C SER A 2 -9.17 8.73 8.44
N HIS A 3 -9.62 7.74 7.72
CA HIS A 3 -8.72 6.76 7.15
C HIS A 3 -8.85 6.70 5.64
N ASP A 4 -8.38 7.73 5.01
CA ASP A 4 -8.46 7.80 3.57
C ASP A 4 -7.26 7.11 2.94
N HIS A 5 -7.42 5.82 2.73
CA HIS A 5 -6.42 5.05 2.01
C HIS A 5 -6.72 5.16 0.53
N GLU A 6 -5.77 5.62 -0.21
CA GLU A 6 -5.93 5.66 -1.65
C GLU A 6 -5.04 4.61 -2.28
N PHE A 7 -5.68 3.71 -2.99
CA PHE A 7 -5.00 2.70 -3.75
C PHE A 7 -5.15 3.01 -5.22
N ILE A 8 -4.04 3.04 -5.90
CA ILE A 8 -4.05 3.22 -7.34
C ILE A 8 -3.53 1.92 -7.94
N GLN A 9 -4.44 1.18 -8.55
CA GLN A 9 -4.07 -0.04 -9.23
C GLN A 9 -4.06 0.22 -10.72
N THR A 10 -2.90 0.12 -11.31
CA THR A 10 -2.75 0.34 -12.74
C THR A 10 -3.10 -0.93 -13.51
N VAL A 11 -3.02 -0.85 -14.82
CA VAL A 11 -3.42 -1.95 -15.70
C VAL A 11 -2.66 -3.23 -15.41
N CYS A 12 -1.40 -3.11 -15.06
CA CYS A 12 -0.58 -4.26 -14.72
C CYS A 12 -0.70 -4.56 -13.24
N ASN A 13 -0.03 -5.59 -12.80
CA ASN A 13 -0.02 -5.96 -11.39
C ASN A 13 0.84 -4.97 -10.60
N ARG A 14 0.34 -3.77 -10.45
CA ARG A 14 1.07 -2.73 -9.75
C ARG A 14 0.12 -1.98 -8.84
N ILE A 15 0.53 -1.81 -7.60
CA ILE A 15 -0.28 -1.12 -6.59
C ILE A 15 0.52 0.03 -6.03
N ILE A 16 -0.11 1.18 -5.99
CA ILE A 16 0.48 2.36 -5.37
C ILE A 16 -0.46 2.78 -4.25
N GLU A 17 0.07 2.84 -3.05
CA GLU A 17 -0.70 3.24 -1.89
C GLU A 17 -0.15 4.55 -1.34
N LEU A 18 -1.02 5.52 -1.17
CA LEU A 18 -0.65 6.81 -0.61
C LEU A 18 -0.85 6.76 0.90
N THR A 19 0.23 6.99 1.64
CA THR A 19 0.18 6.96 3.09
C THR A 19 0.69 8.27 3.66
N PRO A 20 0.37 8.58 4.94
CA PRO A 20 0.88 9.79 5.58
C PRO A 20 2.40 9.87 5.59
N GLY A 21 3.08 8.73 5.66
CA GLY A 21 4.53 8.71 5.72
C GLY A 21 5.21 8.58 4.37
N GLY A 22 4.46 8.36 3.30
CA GLY A 22 5.05 8.22 1.99
C GLY A 22 4.21 7.39 1.04
N ILE A 23 4.82 6.93 -0.02
CA ILE A 23 4.14 6.18 -1.05
C ILE A 23 4.73 4.78 -1.12
N ILE A 24 3.86 3.79 -1.17
CA ILE A 24 4.27 2.40 -1.37
C ILE A 24 3.93 2.03 -2.81
N ASP A 25 4.94 1.56 -3.53
CA ASP A 25 4.79 1.18 -4.94
C ASP A 25 5.30 -0.24 -5.08
N LYS A 26 4.41 -1.18 -5.35
CA LYS A 26 4.74 -2.59 -5.48
C LYS A 26 4.13 -3.17 -6.73
N MET A 27 4.89 -4.03 -7.39
CA MET A 27 4.41 -4.74 -8.58
C MET A 27 3.89 -6.09 -8.17
N MET A 28 2.62 -6.12 -7.80
CA MET A 28 1.96 -7.36 -7.38
C MET A 28 0.46 -7.15 -7.41
N ASP A 29 -0.28 -8.25 -7.38
CA ASP A 29 -1.73 -8.20 -7.32
C ASP A 29 -2.18 -7.68 -5.95
N TYR A 30 -3.40 -7.16 -5.91
CA TYR A 30 -3.94 -6.64 -4.67
C TYR A 30 -4.00 -7.71 -3.58
N ASP A 31 -4.42 -8.93 -3.94
CA ASP A 31 -4.49 -10.01 -2.98
C ASP A 31 -3.13 -10.33 -2.39
N ASP A 32 -2.11 -10.34 -3.22
CA ASP A 32 -0.74 -10.56 -2.73
C ASP A 32 -0.29 -9.38 -1.88
N TYR A 33 -0.68 -8.18 -2.27
CA TYR A 33 -0.29 -6.97 -1.58
C TYR A 33 -0.79 -6.97 -0.13
N ILE A 34 -2.06 -7.30 0.06
CA ILE A 34 -2.64 -7.24 1.40
C ILE A 34 -2.19 -8.38 2.30
N THR A 35 -1.63 -9.44 1.72
CA THR A 35 -1.15 -10.59 2.49
C THR A 35 0.36 -10.63 2.61
N ASP A 36 1.07 -9.74 1.93
CA ASP A 36 2.54 -9.73 1.96
C ASP A 36 3.03 -9.16 3.29
N GLU A 37 3.83 -9.91 4.00
CA GLU A 37 4.31 -9.48 5.31
C GLU A 37 5.20 -8.24 5.24
N LYS A 38 6.03 -8.16 4.22
CA LYS A 38 6.92 -7.01 4.06
C LYS A 38 6.12 -5.75 3.76
N VAL A 39 5.09 -5.89 2.94
CA VAL A 39 4.21 -4.77 2.64
C VAL A 39 3.47 -4.31 3.89
N GLN A 40 2.95 -5.26 4.67
CA GLN A 40 2.23 -4.91 5.89
C GLN A 40 3.13 -4.22 6.89
N ALA A 41 4.37 -4.65 7.00
CA ALA A 41 5.34 -4.00 7.87
C ALA A 41 5.62 -2.57 7.41
N ALA A 42 5.76 -2.36 6.12
CA ALA A 42 5.99 -1.03 5.58
C ALA A 42 4.79 -0.12 5.81
N ARG A 43 3.58 -0.66 5.60
CA ARG A 43 2.36 0.11 5.83
C ARG A 43 2.26 0.54 7.29
N GLU A 44 2.54 -0.38 8.19
CA GLU A 44 2.47 -0.07 9.61
C GLU A 44 3.41 1.06 9.98
N ARG A 45 4.62 1.03 9.45
CA ARG A 45 5.60 2.08 9.73
C ARG A 45 5.15 3.43 9.17
N LEU A 46 4.60 3.42 7.96
CA LEU A 46 4.22 4.66 7.29
C LEU A 46 2.92 5.25 7.84
N TYR A 47 2.07 4.43 8.42
CA TYR A 47 0.84 4.92 9.02
C TYR A 47 1.01 5.32 10.48
N ASN A 48 2.07 4.88 11.12
CA ASN A 48 2.33 5.17 12.53
C ASN A 48 3.26 6.38 12.73
N LEU A 49 3.12 7.34 11.90
CA LEU A 49 3.92 8.57 12.07
C LEU A 49 3.20 9.60 13.00
#